data_8888bf31fa4004083b1048ad6754cad2
#
_entry.id   8888bf31fa4004083b1048ad6754cad2
#
_cell.length_a   1.000
_cell.length_b   1.000
_cell.length_c   1.000
_cell.angle_alpha   90.00
_cell.angle_beta   90.00
_cell.angle_gamma   90.00
#
_symmetry.space_group_name_H-M   'P 1'
#
loop_
_entity.id
_entity.type
_entity.pdbx_description
1 polymer ?
#
loop_
_entity_poly.entity_id
_entity_poly.type
_entity_poly.pdbx_seq_one_letter_code
_entity_poly.pdbx_strand_id
1 'polypeptide(L)'
;MMWWMRVCSLLMATLAACLLSIGASAQPGCDIEQAQRLFGQQPRPTAETERLLAACQAAGSTDYRVYMFLGVMARDAGDRGRAIDFLRKAHEMAPQEPNPALELGFTLEAQHPGEARKVYEQILARDANSRPALLGLARVARSQNRLDEARALYERLLAVNSQDPEALNGMAWLALSNRNREEGRAGFEHVLTIAPDNEEARIGLSKAPDVYRYLLDVNGAMVSTSQGTSWGFGARGMAGITAFDMVELGWQHFTNELQTVSAIGLATLPSDDITVGYHRLMPLSYAFSLVYDYRGHASLPTEHWIDGGVAFYLTDWLRWFGGYRQAFGASQYNGRLIRTGLSATIAPAWDVTATAYNSQQAIFNNYQNLWTWVFDVTHYGPRNLLLVAGVGYSPLIDNIDLHARAILPVADRIALQLIAAHNSINADTRVTAGFRFTW
;
A
#
# COMPACT_ATOMS: atom_id res chain seq x y z
N MET A 1 -5.82 61.55 52.42
CA MET A 1 -5.52 60.14 51.92
C MET A 1 -6.69 59.57 51.13
N MET A 2 -7.91 59.87 51.37
CA MET A 2 -9.10 59.33 50.62
C MET A 2 -9.32 59.93 49.22
N TRP A 3 -8.76 61.07 48.88
CA TRP A 3 -8.95 61.70 47.56
C TRP A 3 -8.07 61.10 46.50
N TRP A 4 -6.83 60.64 46.80
CA TRP A 4 -5.92 60.00 45.92
C TRP A 4 -6.36 58.55 45.55
N MET A 5 -7.01 57.81 46.42
CA MET A 5 -7.54 56.49 46.13
C MET A 5 -8.71 56.50 45.13
N ARG A 6 -9.53 57.59 45.14
CA ARG A 6 -10.65 57.75 44.18
C ARG A 6 -10.17 58.14 42.77
N VAL A 7 -9.08 58.92 42.68
CA VAL A 7 -8.49 59.28 41.37
C VAL A 7 -7.77 58.08 40.76
N CYS A 8 -7.05 57.27 41.52
CA CYS A 8 -6.42 56.02 41.02
C CYS A 8 -7.46 54.98 40.61
N SER A 9 -8.56 54.82 41.30
CA SER A 9 -9.60 53.85 40.90
C SER A 9 -10.35 54.27 39.62
N LEU A 10 -10.55 55.59 39.40
CA LEU A 10 -11.11 56.09 38.16
C LEU A 10 -10.14 55.96 36.95
N LEU A 11 -8.85 56.20 37.17
CA LEU A 11 -7.82 55.98 36.13
C LEU A 11 -7.65 54.52 35.78
N MET A 12 -7.70 53.62 36.76
CA MET A 12 -7.63 52.16 36.50
C MET A 12 -8.91 51.66 35.82
N ALA A 13 -10.08 52.18 36.13
CA ALA A 13 -11.33 51.84 35.47
C ALA A 13 -11.37 52.35 34.00
N THR A 14 -10.84 53.53 33.73
CA THR A 14 -10.76 54.08 32.38
C THR A 14 -9.67 53.36 31.55
N LEU A 15 -8.52 52.98 32.14
CA LEU A 15 -7.52 52.16 31.49
C LEU A 15 -8.04 50.73 31.20
N ALA A 16 -8.78 50.12 32.13
CA ALA A 16 -9.43 48.83 31.91
C ALA A 16 -10.51 48.90 30.81
N ALA A 17 -11.27 49.97 30.73
CA ALA A 17 -12.25 50.20 29.67
C ALA A 17 -11.57 50.47 28.31
N CYS A 18 -10.44 51.18 28.28
CA CYS A 18 -9.64 51.36 27.06
C CYS A 18 -8.93 50.06 26.64
N LEU A 19 -8.46 49.21 27.57
CA LEU A 19 -7.85 47.93 27.25
C LEU A 19 -8.90 46.89 26.78
N LEU A 20 -10.14 47.01 27.24
CA LEU A 20 -11.26 46.18 26.76
C LEU A 20 -11.78 46.63 25.38
N SER A 21 -11.53 47.87 24.96
CA SER A 21 -11.91 48.35 23.62
C SER A 21 -10.84 48.10 22.54
N ILE A 22 -9.61 47.73 22.91
CA ILE A 22 -8.53 47.38 21.96
C ILE A 22 -8.58 45.88 21.57
N GLY A 23 -9.38 45.08 22.26
CA GLY A 23 -9.53 43.64 21.99
C GLY A 23 -10.75 43.25 21.15
N ALA A 24 -11.53 44.19 20.62
CA ALA A 24 -12.48 43.88 19.56
C ALA A 24 -11.69 43.70 18.24
N SER A 25 -11.06 42.56 18.07
CA SER A 25 -10.70 42.10 16.73
C SER A 25 -12.00 42.18 15.92
N ALA A 26 -12.07 43.11 14.97
CA ALA A 26 -13.17 43.17 14.02
C ALA A 26 -13.30 41.74 13.46
N GLN A 27 -14.43 41.08 13.76
CA GLN A 27 -14.73 39.83 13.10
C GLN A 27 -14.66 40.13 11.61
N PRO A 28 -13.82 39.41 10.84
CA PRO A 28 -13.76 39.67 9.42
C PRO A 28 -15.18 39.56 8.89
N GLY A 29 -15.66 40.62 8.25
CA GLY A 29 -16.95 40.60 7.58
C GLY A 29 -16.96 39.44 6.60
N CYS A 30 -18.13 38.89 6.27
CA CYS A 30 -18.26 37.88 5.24
C CYS A 30 -17.75 38.47 3.90
N ASP A 31 -16.58 38.00 3.45
CA ASP A 31 -16.01 38.31 2.13
C ASP A 31 -15.77 37.02 1.37
N ILE A 32 -16.78 36.58 0.60
CA ILE A 32 -16.76 35.36 -0.16
C ILE A 32 -15.75 35.44 -1.30
N GLU A 33 -15.58 36.59 -1.90
CA GLU A 33 -14.66 36.79 -3.01
C GLU A 33 -13.18 36.67 -2.52
N GLN A 34 -12.90 37.19 -1.33
CA GLN A 34 -11.59 36.97 -0.70
C GLN A 34 -11.39 35.51 -0.34
N ALA A 35 -12.39 34.87 0.26
CA ALA A 35 -12.33 33.45 0.60
C ALA A 35 -12.09 32.57 -0.66
N GLN A 36 -12.75 32.89 -1.77
CA GLN A 36 -12.56 32.18 -3.04
C GLN A 36 -11.14 32.38 -3.60
N ARG A 37 -10.60 33.61 -3.55
CA ARG A 37 -9.22 33.86 -3.99
C ARG A 37 -8.20 33.07 -3.16
N LEU A 38 -8.36 33.07 -1.83
CA LEU A 38 -7.50 32.31 -0.92
C LEU A 38 -7.64 30.79 -1.13
N PHE A 39 -8.86 30.32 -1.35
CA PHE A 39 -9.13 28.92 -1.62
C PHE A 39 -8.39 28.41 -2.86
N GLY A 40 -8.21 29.23 -3.89
CA GLY A 40 -7.51 28.90 -5.12
C GLY A 40 -5.98 29.02 -5.05
N GLN A 41 -5.39 29.50 -3.96
CA GLN A 41 -3.94 29.64 -3.84
C GLN A 41 -3.23 28.29 -3.56
N GLN A 42 -1.97 28.18 -3.97
CA GLN A 42 -1.09 27.05 -3.69
C GLN A 42 0.24 27.55 -3.07
N PRO A 43 0.60 27.18 -1.83
CA PRO A 43 -0.22 26.43 -0.88
C PRO A 43 -1.42 27.25 -0.38
N ARG A 44 -2.53 26.57 -0.07
CA ARG A 44 -3.74 27.21 0.42
C ARG A 44 -3.55 27.73 1.85
N PRO A 45 -3.84 29.02 2.16
CA PRO A 45 -3.83 29.54 3.52
C PRO A 45 -5.10 29.06 4.27
N THR A 46 -5.07 27.82 4.74
CA THR A 46 -6.26 27.11 5.27
C THR A 46 -6.90 27.81 6.45
N ALA A 47 -6.12 28.26 7.44
CA ALA A 47 -6.65 28.90 8.65
C ALA A 47 -7.37 30.23 8.35
N GLU A 48 -6.84 31.04 7.44
CA GLU A 48 -7.46 32.32 7.07
C GLU A 48 -8.72 32.09 6.22
N THR A 49 -8.64 31.17 5.27
CA THR A 49 -9.77 30.80 4.41
C THR A 49 -10.92 30.25 5.27
N GLU A 50 -10.62 29.34 6.20
CA GLU A 50 -11.63 28.77 7.11
C GLU A 50 -12.29 29.84 7.99
N ARG A 51 -11.49 30.76 8.52
CA ARG A 51 -12.01 31.85 9.33
C ARG A 51 -12.97 32.75 8.56
N LEU A 52 -12.66 33.12 7.33
CA LEU A 52 -13.53 33.92 6.47
C LEU A 52 -14.83 33.19 6.13
N LEU A 53 -14.73 31.90 5.74
CA LEU A 53 -15.90 31.07 5.42
C LEU A 53 -16.79 30.85 6.65
N ALA A 54 -16.19 30.63 7.84
CA ALA A 54 -16.93 30.50 9.08
C ALA A 54 -17.65 31.80 9.45
N ALA A 55 -17.04 32.97 9.20
CA ALA A 55 -17.70 34.27 9.39
C ALA A 55 -18.91 34.43 8.44
N CYS A 56 -18.78 34.00 7.17
CA CYS A 56 -19.89 34.00 6.22
C CYS A 56 -21.01 33.04 6.65
N GLN A 57 -20.66 31.87 7.14
CA GLN A 57 -21.62 30.90 7.68
C GLN A 57 -22.37 31.47 8.89
N ALA A 58 -21.65 32.08 9.84
CA ALA A 58 -22.23 32.70 11.03
C ALA A 58 -23.13 33.89 10.70
N ALA A 59 -22.83 34.64 9.64
CA ALA A 59 -23.66 35.71 9.11
C ALA A 59 -24.91 35.23 8.37
N GLY A 60 -25.11 33.90 8.26
CA GLY A 60 -26.25 33.31 7.55
C GLY A 60 -26.18 33.45 6.01
N SER A 61 -25.00 33.46 5.44
CA SER A 61 -24.82 33.59 3.99
C SER A 61 -25.68 32.58 3.19
N THR A 62 -26.36 33.10 2.18
CA THR A 62 -27.14 32.29 1.21
C THR A 62 -26.33 31.90 -0.03
N ASP A 63 -25.04 32.21 -0.08
CA ASP A 63 -24.16 31.82 -1.16
C ASP A 63 -23.70 30.38 -0.96
N TYR A 64 -24.05 29.50 -1.89
CA TYR A 64 -23.70 28.07 -1.85
C TYR A 64 -22.18 27.83 -1.82
N ARG A 65 -21.36 28.75 -2.39
CA ARG A 65 -19.89 28.66 -2.40
C ARG A 65 -19.29 28.55 -1.02
N VAL A 66 -19.89 29.22 -0.01
CA VAL A 66 -19.46 29.11 1.39
C VAL A 66 -19.49 27.68 1.86
N TYR A 67 -20.61 27.00 1.67
CA TYR A 67 -20.78 25.61 2.10
C TYR A 67 -19.97 24.64 1.23
N MET A 68 -19.85 24.91 -0.07
CA MET A 68 -19.01 24.12 -0.96
C MET A 68 -17.53 24.15 -0.52
N PHE A 69 -16.96 25.33 -0.27
CA PHE A 69 -15.58 25.46 0.18
C PHE A 69 -15.36 24.88 1.57
N LEU A 70 -16.28 25.09 2.52
CA LEU A 70 -16.22 24.46 3.84
C LEU A 70 -16.25 22.93 3.74
N GLY A 71 -17.05 22.39 2.83
CA GLY A 71 -17.12 20.95 2.58
C GLY A 71 -15.83 20.39 2.02
N VAL A 72 -15.22 21.05 1.03
CA VAL A 72 -13.93 20.64 0.48
C VAL A 72 -12.84 20.71 1.55
N MET A 73 -12.79 21.78 2.35
CA MET A 73 -11.82 21.93 3.44
C MET A 73 -11.99 20.85 4.53
N ALA A 74 -13.24 20.54 4.91
CA ALA A 74 -13.52 19.45 5.85
C ALA A 74 -13.05 18.09 5.32
N ARG A 75 -13.26 17.81 4.02
CA ARG A 75 -12.74 16.61 3.35
C ARG A 75 -11.22 16.56 3.38
N ASP A 76 -10.55 17.65 3.02
CA ASP A 76 -9.09 17.76 3.02
C ASP A 76 -8.50 17.60 4.44
N ALA A 77 -9.25 17.99 5.47
CA ALA A 77 -8.93 17.75 6.88
C ALA A 77 -9.27 16.32 7.37
N GLY A 78 -9.85 15.46 6.52
CA GLY A 78 -10.24 14.09 6.85
C GLY A 78 -11.62 13.95 7.51
N ASP A 79 -12.33 15.04 7.79
CA ASP A 79 -13.69 15.01 8.36
C ASP A 79 -14.74 14.86 7.27
N ARG A 80 -14.87 13.62 6.79
CA ARG A 80 -15.80 13.28 5.71
C ARG A 80 -17.26 13.49 6.08
N GLY A 81 -17.64 13.30 7.34
CA GLY A 81 -19.01 13.52 7.79
C GLY A 81 -19.44 14.97 7.59
N ARG A 82 -18.67 15.90 8.16
CA ARG A 82 -18.93 17.34 7.96
C ARG A 82 -18.82 17.77 6.51
N ALA A 83 -17.88 17.17 5.75
CA ALA A 83 -17.75 17.45 4.32
C ALA A 83 -19.04 17.13 3.56
N ILE A 84 -19.62 15.94 3.78
CA ILE A 84 -20.88 15.52 3.15
C ILE A 84 -22.02 16.46 3.53
N ASP A 85 -22.15 16.83 4.80
CA ASP A 85 -23.22 17.72 5.25
C ASP A 85 -23.14 19.11 4.60
N PHE A 86 -21.94 19.70 4.56
CA PHE A 86 -21.73 20.98 3.90
C PHE A 86 -21.98 20.93 2.39
N LEU A 87 -21.45 19.89 1.71
CA LEU A 87 -21.61 19.76 0.27
C LEU A 87 -23.05 19.45 -0.13
N ARG A 88 -23.78 18.67 0.68
CA ARG A 88 -25.21 18.44 0.49
C ARG A 88 -25.99 19.76 0.59
N LYS A 89 -25.70 20.56 1.61
CA LYS A 89 -26.30 21.88 1.76
C LYS A 89 -25.97 22.80 0.59
N ALA A 90 -24.73 22.83 0.13
CA ALA A 90 -24.34 23.59 -1.05
C ALA A 90 -25.11 23.17 -2.31
N HIS A 91 -25.27 21.87 -2.51
CA HIS A 91 -26.04 21.33 -3.64
C HIS A 91 -27.54 21.66 -3.54
N GLU A 92 -28.14 21.58 -2.35
CA GLU A 92 -29.54 21.97 -2.11
C GLU A 92 -29.78 23.46 -2.37
N MET A 93 -28.81 24.32 -2.05
CA MET A 93 -28.92 25.77 -2.27
C MET A 93 -28.75 26.13 -3.77
N ALA A 94 -27.97 25.38 -4.51
CA ALA A 94 -27.71 25.65 -5.92
C ALA A 94 -27.78 24.34 -6.76
N PRO A 95 -28.98 23.76 -6.89
CA PRO A 95 -29.12 22.45 -7.54
C PRO A 95 -28.85 22.47 -9.03
N GLN A 96 -28.80 23.65 -9.66
CA GLN A 96 -28.46 23.81 -11.09
C GLN A 96 -26.95 23.91 -11.32
N GLU A 97 -26.17 24.24 -10.29
CA GLU A 97 -24.73 24.35 -10.37
C GLU A 97 -24.08 22.96 -10.32
N PRO A 98 -23.21 22.61 -11.26
CA PRO A 98 -22.61 21.29 -11.29
C PRO A 98 -21.55 21.07 -10.18
N ASN A 99 -20.81 22.12 -9.80
CA ASN A 99 -19.68 21.99 -8.91
C ASN A 99 -20.03 21.44 -7.52
N PRO A 100 -21.07 21.92 -6.80
CA PRO A 100 -21.46 21.35 -5.52
C PRO A 100 -21.84 19.86 -5.62
N ALA A 101 -22.52 19.47 -6.70
CA ALA A 101 -22.90 18.09 -6.96
C ALA A 101 -21.67 17.22 -7.24
N LEU A 102 -20.70 17.71 -8.04
CA LEU A 102 -19.46 17.01 -8.33
C LEU A 102 -18.64 16.78 -7.08
N GLU A 103 -18.45 17.81 -6.23
CA GLU A 103 -17.73 17.69 -4.98
C GLU A 103 -18.42 16.74 -3.98
N LEU A 104 -19.75 16.78 -3.92
CA LEU A 104 -20.54 15.85 -3.12
C LEU A 104 -20.38 14.42 -3.62
N GLY A 105 -20.51 14.18 -4.93
CA GLY A 105 -20.34 12.88 -5.55
C GLY A 105 -18.97 12.30 -5.23
N PHE A 106 -17.90 13.07 -5.42
CA PHE A 106 -16.53 12.68 -5.13
C PHE A 106 -16.32 12.32 -3.64
N THR A 107 -16.90 13.10 -2.73
CA THR A 107 -16.78 12.86 -1.28
C THR A 107 -17.53 11.59 -0.85
N LEU A 108 -18.63 11.26 -1.53
CA LEU A 108 -19.46 10.08 -1.27
C LEU A 108 -18.86 8.77 -1.82
N GLU A 109 -17.98 8.81 -2.83
CA GLU A 109 -17.50 7.61 -3.55
C GLU A 109 -17.06 6.48 -2.63
N ALA A 110 -16.29 6.80 -1.58
CA ALA A 110 -15.67 5.80 -0.73
C ALA A 110 -16.62 5.16 0.29
N GLN A 111 -17.56 5.93 0.84
CA GLN A 111 -18.43 5.50 1.95
C GLN A 111 -19.87 5.22 1.50
N HIS A 112 -20.35 5.97 0.53
CA HIS A 112 -21.73 5.93 0.04
C HIS A 112 -21.80 5.83 -1.49
N PRO A 113 -21.18 4.80 -2.12
CA PRO A 113 -21.07 4.72 -3.57
C PRO A 113 -22.43 4.70 -4.30
N GLY A 114 -23.48 4.20 -3.62
CA GLY A 114 -24.84 4.22 -4.15
C GLY A 114 -25.45 5.61 -4.23
N GLU A 115 -25.12 6.52 -3.29
CA GLU A 115 -25.53 7.92 -3.36
C GLU A 115 -24.68 8.70 -4.37
N ALA A 116 -23.35 8.47 -4.37
CA ALA A 116 -22.45 9.07 -5.34
C ALA A 116 -22.92 8.81 -6.77
N ARG A 117 -23.32 7.57 -7.06
CA ARG A 117 -23.88 7.18 -8.35
C ARG A 117 -25.07 8.08 -8.74
N LYS A 118 -26.06 8.21 -7.85
CA LYS A 118 -27.26 9.02 -8.12
C LYS A 118 -26.91 10.47 -8.42
N VAL A 119 -25.94 11.02 -7.68
CA VAL A 119 -25.48 12.40 -7.91
C VAL A 119 -24.84 12.54 -9.29
N TYR A 120 -23.96 11.62 -9.70
CA TYR A 120 -23.33 11.67 -11.01
C TYR A 120 -24.35 11.43 -12.15
N GLU A 121 -25.31 10.52 -11.98
CA GLU A 121 -26.39 10.28 -12.95
C GLU A 121 -27.26 11.53 -13.14
N GLN A 122 -27.54 12.29 -12.07
CA GLN A 122 -28.26 13.56 -12.18
C GLN A 122 -27.49 14.62 -12.97
N ILE A 123 -26.17 14.68 -12.79
CA ILE A 123 -25.32 15.57 -13.60
C ILE A 123 -25.34 15.14 -15.05
N LEU A 124 -25.17 13.84 -15.34
CA LEU A 124 -25.17 13.30 -16.70
C LEU A 124 -26.53 13.40 -17.40
N ALA A 125 -27.62 13.45 -16.66
CA ALA A 125 -28.95 13.74 -17.23
C ALA A 125 -29.07 15.15 -17.80
N ARG A 126 -28.26 16.09 -17.33
CA ARG A 126 -28.22 17.49 -17.82
C ARG A 126 -27.10 17.71 -18.83
N ASP A 127 -25.94 17.19 -18.56
CA ASP A 127 -24.77 17.20 -19.44
C ASP A 127 -24.23 15.79 -19.59
N ALA A 128 -24.70 15.11 -20.64
CA ALA A 128 -24.31 13.73 -20.91
C ALA A 128 -22.80 13.55 -21.14
N ASN A 129 -22.05 14.62 -21.42
CA ASN A 129 -20.63 14.60 -21.70
C ASN A 129 -19.80 15.22 -20.56
N SER A 130 -20.39 15.46 -19.41
CA SER A 130 -19.65 15.95 -18.23
C SER A 130 -18.51 15.00 -17.88
N ARG A 131 -17.28 15.38 -18.24
CA ARG A 131 -16.08 14.58 -17.99
C ARG A 131 -15.92 14.20 -16.51
N PRO A 132 -16.05 15.15 -15.55
CA PRO A 132 -15.92 14.81 -14.13
C PRO A 132 -16.97 13.80 -13.65
N ALA A 133 -18.20 13.92 -14.13
CA ALA A 133 -19.28 13.01 -13.76
C ALA A 133 -19.11 11.61 -14.38
N LEU A 134 -18.64 11.52 -15.63
CA LEU A 134 -18.31 10.24 -16.27
C LEU A 134 -17.17 9.53 -15.53
N LEU A 135 -16.10 10.25 -15.16
CA LEU A 135 -14.99 9.71 -14.38
C LEU A 135 -15.46 9.22 -13.01
N GLY A 136 -16.23 10.05 -12.29
CA GLY A 136 -16.75 9.68 -10.97
C GLY A 136 -17.65 8.44 -11.04
N LEU A 137 -18.56 8.39 -12.01
CA LEU A 137 -19.43 7.23 -12.21
C LEU A 137 -18.64 5.97 -12.59
N ALA A 138 -17.60 6.10 -13.41
CA ALA A 138 -16.73 4.99 -13.79
C ALA A 138 -15.97 4.44 -12.57
N ARG A 139 -15.43 5.32 -11.69
CA ARG A 139 -14.77 4.90 -10.43
C ARG A 139 -15.75 4.20 -9.49
N VAL A 140 -16.97 4.72 -9.34
CA VAL A 140 -18.04 4.09 -8.56
C VAL A 140 -18.41 2.73 -9.14
N ALA A 141 -18.60 2.61 -10.45
CA ALA A 141 -18.90 1.33 -11.08
C ALA A 141 -17.78 0.30 -10.86
N ARG A 142 -16.52 0.71 -11.01
CA ARG A 142 -15.35 -0.13 -10.72
C ARG A 142 -15.30 -0.59 -9.28
N SER A 143 -15.51 0.31 -8.31
CA SER A 143 -15.50 -0.04 -6.86
C SER A 143 -16.61 -1.03 -6.49
N GLN A 144 -17.71 -1.03 -7.21
CA GLN A 144 -18.83 -1.95 -7.08
C GLN A 144 -18.69 -3.23 -7.94
N ASN A 145 -17.50 -3.46 -8.53
CA ASN A 145 -17.20 -4.58 -9.41
C ASN A 145 -18.10 -4.67 -10.66
N ARG A 146 -18.67 -3.53 -11.12
CA ARG A 146 -19.42 -3.42 -12.37
C ARG A 146 -18.47 -3.02 -13.50
N LEU A 147 -17.59 -3.97 -13.86
CA LEU A 147 -16.43 -3.69 -14.69
C LEU A 147 -16.79 -3.33 -16.13
N ASP A 148 -17.82 -3.94 -16.70
CA ASP A 148 -18.28 -3.64 -18.06
C ASP A 148 -18.87 -2.23 -18.17
N GLU A 149 -19.63 -1.81 -17.15
CA GLU A 149 -20.16 -0.46 -17.08
C GLU A 149 -19.02 0.58 -16.93
N ALA A 150 -18.05 0.32 -16.03
CA ALA A 150 -16.90 1.19 -15.88
C ALA A 150 -16.11 1.31 -17.19
N ARG A 151 -15.92 0.22 -17.90
CA ARG A 151 -15.28 0.19 -19.23
C ARG A 151 -16.00 1.10 -20.22
N ALA A 152 -17.29 0.94 -20.38
CA ALA A 152 -18.09 1.75 -21.31
C ALA A 152 -17.98 3.26 -21.00
N LEU A 153 -17.92 3.63 -19.72
CA LEU A 153 -17.76 5.02 -19.29
C LEU A 153 -16.36 5.59 -19.61
N TYR A 154 -15.30 4.82 -19.37
CA TYR A 154 -13.95 5.22 -19.76
C TYR A 154 -13.79 5.29 -21.28
N GLU A 155 -14.35 4.35 -22.04
CA GLU A 155 -14.34 4.39 -23.52
C GLU A 155 -15.03 5.64 -24.06
N ARG A 156 -16.15 6.08 -23.45
CA ARG A 156 -16.79 7.35 -23.80
C ARG A 156 -15.86 8.54 -23.58
N LEU A 157 -15.11 8.56 -22.50
CA LEU A 157 -14.11 9.62 -22.24
C LEU A 157 -13.00 9.60 -23.28
N LEU A 158 -12.47 8.40 -23.58
CA LEU A 158 -11.38 8.22 -24.54
C LEU A 158 -11.83 8.49 -25.99
N ALA A 159 -13.12 8.36 -26.31
CA ALA A 159 -13.67 8.75 -27.59
C ALA A 159 -13.62 10.28 -27.80
N VAL A 160 -13.69 11.08 -26.74
CA VAL A 160 -13.56 12.55 -26.77
C VAL A 160 -12.09 12.97 -26.73
N ASN A 161 -11.31 12.36 -25.82
CA ASN A 161 -9.87 12.59 -25.70
C ASN A 161 -9.15 11.27 -25.50
N SER A 162 -8.55 10.75 -26.55
CA SER A 162 -7.84 9.46 -26.54
C SER A 162 -6.59 9.44 -25.65
N GLN A 163 -6.10 10.61 -25.23
CA GLN A 163 -4.96 10.77 -24.34
C GLN A 163 -5.37 11.28 -22.96
N ASP A 164 -6.60 11.08 -22.53
CA ASP A 164 -7.05 11.43 -21.18
C ASP A 164 -6.36 10.54 -20.13
N PRO A 165 -5.41 11.08 -19.31
CA PRO A 165 -4.63 10.25 -18.42
C PRO A 165 -5.47 9.54 -17.34
N GLU A 166 -6.56 10.18 -16.87
CA GLU A 166 -7.41 9.61 -15.82
C GLU A 166 -8.29 8.47 -16.38
N ALA A 167 -8.78 8.63 -17.61
CA ALA A 167 -9.51 7.57 -18.28
C ALA A 167 -8.60 6.38 -18.65
N LEU A 168 -7.36 6.64 -19.12
CA LEU A 168 -6.37 5.62 -19.39
C LEU A 168 -5.95 4.87 -18.10
N ASN A 169 -5.73 5.58 -16.98
CA ASN A 169 -5.52 4.95 -15.69
C ASN A 169 -6.71 4.07 -15.31
N GLY A 170 -7.92 4.56 -15.48
CA GLY A 170 -9.13 3.79 -15.22
C GLY A 170 -9.19 2.49 -16.02
N MET A 171 -8.86 2.53 -17.32
CA MET A 171 -8.76 1.33 -18.17
C MET A 171 -7.67 0.39 -17.71
N ALA A 172 -6.49 0.90 -17.33
CA ALA A 172 -5.41 0.10 -16.79
C ALA A 172 -5.80 -0.62 -15.48
N TRP A 173 -6.49 0.08 -14.58
CA TRP A 173 -7.05 -0.54 -13.38
C TRP A 173 -8.13 -1.59 -13.68
N LEU A 174 -8.96 -1.38 -14.70
CA LEU A 174 -9.93 -2.39 -15.15
C LEU A 174 -9.24 -3.62 -15.71
N ALA A 175 -8.17 -3.44 -16.49
CA ALA A 175 -7.38 -4.54 -16.99
C ALA A 175 -6.80 -5.38 -15.84
N LEU A 176 -6.26 -4.73 -14.78
CA LEU A 176 -5.81 -5.42 -13.57
C LEU A 176 -6.97 -6.16 -12.87
N SER A 177 -8.13 -5.53 -12.76
CA SER A 177 -9.31 -6.14 -12.13
C SER A 177 -9.84 -7.32 -12.94
N ASN A 178 -9.77 -7.24 -14.28
CA ASN A 178 -10.14 -8.29 -15.23
C ASN A 178 -9.03 -9.32 -15.47
N ARG A 179 -7.96 -9.29 -14.67
CA ARG A 179 -6.91 -10.32 -14.74
C ARG A 179 -5.91 -10.15 -15.87
N ASN A 180 -6.03 -9.10 -16.68
CA ASN A 180 -5.07 -8.79 -17.73
C ASN A 180 -4.01 -7.81 -17.20
N ARG A 181 -3.02 -8.36 -16.49
CA ARG A 181 -1.98 -7.54 -15.85
C ARG A 181 -1.02 -6.92 -16.86
N GLU A 182 -0.76 -7.63 -17.95
CA GLU A 182 0.11 -7.12 -19.01
C GLU A 182 -0.51 -5.85 -19.64
N GLU A 183 -1.80 -5.91 -19.97
CA GLU A 183 -2.53 -4.75 -20.48
C GLU A 183 -2.61 -3.62 -19.43
N GLY A 184 -2.88 -3.97 -18.17
CA GLY A 184 -2.93 -2.98 -17.08
C GLY A 184 -1.60 -2.27 -16.89
N ARG A 185 -0.49 -3.02 -16.88
CA ARG A 185 0.86 -2.47 -16.81
C ARG A 185 1.18 -1.58 -18.01
N ALA A 186 0.99 -2.10 -19.22
CA ALA A 186 1.18 -1.32 -20.45
C ALA A 186 0.36 -0.03 -20.47
N GLY A 187 -0.87 -0.09 -19.92
CA GLY A 187 -1.72 1.09 -19.76
C GLY A 187 -1.11 2.14 -18.84
N PHE A 188 -0.59 1.77 -17.67
CA PHE A 188 0.08 2.71 -16.78
C PHE A 188 1.40 3.25 -17.35
N GLU A 189 2.20 2.40 -18.00
CA GLU A 189 3.41 2.82 -18.71
C GLU A 189 3.06 3.85 -19.79
N HIS A 190 1.99 3.62 -20.55
CA HIS A 190 1.51 4.58 -21.55
C HIS A 190 1.08 5.91 -20.91
N VAL A 191 0.36 5.89 -19.79
CA VAL A 191 0.01 7.12 -19.06
C VAL A 191 1.27 7.90 -18.67
N LEU A 192 2.33 7.23 -18.21
CA LEU A 192 3.58 7.90 -17.85
C LEU A 192 4.36 8.47 -19.04
N THR A 193 4.10 8.00 -20.28
CA THR A 193 4.64 8.66 -21.47
C THR A 193 3.94 9.99 -21.77
N ILE A 194 2.65 10.11 -21.44
CA ILE A 194 1.84 11.30 -21.65
C ILE A 194 1.97 12.28 -20.48
N ALA A 195 1.96 11.76 -19.26
CA ALA A 195 2.02 12.51 -18.00
C ALA A 195 3.07 11.87 -17.07
N PRO A 196 4.37 12.22 -17.21
CA PRO A 196 5.46 11.58 -16.46
C PRO A 196 5.35 11.69 -14.93
N ASP A 197 4.65 12.71 -14.44
CA ASP A 197 4.43 12.96 -13.02
C ASP A 197 3.11 12.38 -12.48
N ASN A 198 2.41 11.54 -13.27
CA ASN A 198 1.15 10.93 -12.84
C ASN A 198 1.39 9.91 -11.73
N GLU A 199 1.01 10.29 -10.51
CA GLU A 199 1.23 9.48 -9.32
C GLU A 199 0.35 8.21 -9.32
N GLU A 200 -0.87 8.30 -9.81
CA GLU A 200 -1.77 7.14 -9.89
C GLU A 200 -1.21 6.05 -10.81
N ALA A 201 -0.62 6.42 -11.95
CA ALA A 201 0.03 5.46 -12.83
C ALA A 201 1.28 4.84 -12.19
N ARG A 202 2.07 5.60 -11.42
CA ARG A 202 3.20 5.06 -10.65
C ARG A 202 2.75 4.06 -9.59
N ILE A 203 1.68 4.40 -8.86
CA ILE A 203 1.05 3.48 -7.89
C ILE A 203 0.53 2.24 -8.61
N GLY A 204 -0.16 2.42 -9.74
CA GLY A 204 -0.66 1.31 -10.56
C GLY A 204 0.45 0.35 -10.98
N LEU A 205 1.58 0.85 -11.47
CA LEU A 205 2.75 0.03 -11.81
C LEU A 205 3.33 -0.70 -10.60
N SER A 206 3.43 -0.05 -9.44
CA SER A 206 3.95 -0.69 -8.23
C SER A 206 3.05 -1.83 -7.75
N LYS A 207 1.75 -1.73 -8.00
CA LYS A 207 0.72 -2.74 -7.65
C LYS A 207 0.43 -3.72 -8.78
N ALA A 208 0.96 -3.49 -9.97
CA ALA A 208 1.00 -4.42 -11.09
C ALA A 208 2.43 -4.97 -11.25
N PRO A 209 2.93 -5.77 -10.27
CA PRO A 209 4.23 -6.39 -10.43
C PRO A 209 4.20 -7.20 -11.71
N ASP A 210 5.35 -7.29 -12.38
CA ASP A 210 5.47 -8.06 -13.59
C ASP A 210 4.87 -9.45 -13.40
N VAL A 211 3.84 -9.72 -14.14
CA VAL A 211 3.27 -11.04 -14.20
C VAL A 211 3.82 -11.69 -15.42
N TYR A 212 4.97 -12.24 -15.22
CA TYR A 212 5.51 -13.16 -16.18
C TYR A 212 4.66 -14.45 -16.16
N ARG A 213 4.29 -14.92 -17.32
CA ARG A 213 3.61 -16.20 -17.44
C ARG A 213 4.52 -17.34 -16.95
N TYR A 214 5.81 -17.13 -17.11
CA TYR A 214 6.85 -18.06 -16.65
C TYR A 214 8.00 -17.29 -16.01
N LEU A 215 8.52 -17.84 -14.92
CA LEU A 215 9.70 -17.35 -14.23
C LEU A 215 10.62 -18.52 -13.95
N LEU A 216 11.90 -18.35 -14.22
CA LEU A 216 12.94 -19.31 -13.86
C LEU A 216 14.06 -18.59 -13.12
N ASP A 217 14.28 -18.93 -11.88
CA ASP A 217 15.43 -18.54 -11.09
C ASP A 217 16.48 -19.68 -11.12
N VAL A 218 17.71 -19.37 -11.47
CA VAL A 218 18.86 -20.26 -11.36
C VAL A 218 19.89 -19.59 -10.46
N ASN A 219 20.33 -20.26 -9.42
CA ASN A 219 21.19 -19.63 -8.42
C ASN A 219 22.28 -20.56 -7.90
N GLY A 220 23.37 -19.94 -7.43
CA GLY A 220 24.36 -20.55 -6.58
C GLY A 220 24.27 -19.92 -5.18
N ALA A 221 24.52 -20.69 -4.16
CA ALA A 221 24.53 -20.25 -2.78
C ALA A 221 25.83 -20.66 -2.08
N MET A 222 26.28 -19.81 -1.16
CA MET A 222 27.33 -20.12 -0.21
C MET A 222 26.77 -19.90 1.19
N VAL A 223 26.92 -20.87 2.06
CA VAL A 223 26.56 -20.76 3.47
C VAL A 223 27.80 -21.07 4.27
N SER A 224 28.27 -20.09 5.05
CA SER A 224 29.43 -20.22 5.94
C SER A 224 28.94 -20.12 7.37
N THR A 225 29.33 -21.08 8.19
CA THR A 225 29.01 -21.18 9.63
C THR A 225 30.26 -21.42 10.43
N SER A 226 30.18 -21.43 11.75
CA SER A 226 31.27 -21.85 12.65
C SER A 226 31.69 -23.31 12.40
N GLN A 227 30.85 -24.14 11.79
CA GLN A 227 31.10 -25.56 11.51
C GLN A 227 31.76 -25.78 10.11
N GLY A 228 31.78 -24.76 9.25
CA GLY A 228 32.36 -24.87 7.91
C GLY A 228 31.57 -24.11 6.87
N THR A 229 31.86 -24.43 5.61
CA THR A 229 31.19 -23.82 4.45
C THR A 229 30.52 -24.88 3.59
N SER A 230 29.29 -24.60 3.18
CA SER A 230 28.53 -25.38 2.21
C SER A 230 28.27 -24.56 0.96
N TRP A 231 28.41 -25.18 -0.17
CA TRP A 231 28.05 -24.61 -1.46
C TRP A 231 26.73 -25.23 -1.93
N GLY A 232 25.87 -24.42 -2.48
CA GLY A 232 24.60 -24.87 -3.03
C GLY A 232 24.40 -24.38 -4.44
N PHE A 233 23.57 -25.07 -5.19
CA PHE A 233 23.06 -24.63 -6.47
C PHE A 233 21.62 -25.09 -6.63
N GLY A 234 20.83 -24.34 -7.37
CA GLY A 234 19.43 -24.67 -7.50
C GLY A 234 18.75 -23.93 -8.63
N ALA A 235 17.54 -24.40 -8.92
CA ALA A 235 16.65 -23.79 -9.86
C ALA A 235 15.22 -23.78 -9.29
N ARG A 236 14.47 -22.73 -9.59
CA ARG A 236 13.08 -22.54 -9.19
C ARG A 236 12.30 -22.02 -10.38
N GLY A 237 11.31 -22.76 -10.82
CA GLY A 237 10.39 -22.38 -11.89
C GLY A 237 9.03 -21.99 -11.32
N MET A 238 8.41 -20.98 -11.88
CA MET A 238 7.00 -20.65 -11.63
C MET A 238 6.29 -20.52 -12.98
N ALA A 239 5.09 -21.09 -13.07
CA ALA A 239 4.26 -21.00 -14.26
C ALA A 239 2.86 -20.52 -13.92
N GLY A 240 2.38 -19.51 -14.63
CA GLY A 240 0.99 -19.04 -14.56
C GLY A 240 0.06 -20.02 -15.25
N ILE A 241 -0.86 -20.64 -14.50
CA ILE A 241 -1.92 -21.50 -15.06
C ILE A 241 -3.08 -20.64 -15.52
N THR A 242 -3.41 -19.64 -14.71
CA THR A 242 -4.39 -18.60 -15.02
C THR A 242 -3.76 -17.22 -14.74
N ALA A 243 -4.49 -16.16 -14.96
CA ALA A 243 -4.00 -14.82 -14.62
C ALA A 243 -3.71 -14.62 -13.13
N PHE A 244 -4.21 -15.50 -12.23
CA PHE A 244 -4.03 -15.38 -10.79
C PHE A 244 -3.37 -16.59 -10.15
N ASP A 245 -3.40 -17.71 -10.83
CA ASP A 245 -2.97 -18.98 -10.28
C ASP A 245 -1.61 -19.32 -10.87
N MET A 246 -0.65 -19.54 -10.01
CA MET A 246 0.71 -19.93 -10.37
C MET A 246 1.07 -21.24 -9.68
N VAL A 247 1.78 -22.09 -10.36
CA VAL A 247 2.45 -23.25 -9.79
C VAL A 247 3.94 -23.00 -9.71
N GLU A 248 4.54 -23.57 -8.69
CA GLU A 248 5.95 -23.48 -8.40
C GLU A 248 6.56 -24.88 -8.36
N LEU A 249 7.74 -25.02 -8.94
CA LEU A 249 8.61 -26.17 -8.77
C LEU A 249 10.02 -25.66 -8.51
N GLY A 250 10.62 -26.08 -7.41
CA GLY A 250 11.97 -25.72 -7.03
C GLY A 250 12.80 -26.96 -6.68
N TRP A 251 14.09 -26.85 -6.91
CA TRP A 251 15.09 -27.79 -6.44
C TRP A 251 16.34 -27.02 -6.05
N GLN A 252 16.93 -27.40 -4.90
CA GLN A 252 18.20 -26.88 -4.43
C GLN A 252 19.01 -28.00 -3.82
N HIS A 253 20.31 -28.03 -4.12
CA HIS A 253 21.27 -28.97 -3.57
C HIS A 253 22.35 -28.24 -2.80
N PHE A 254 22.79 -28.82 -1.66
CA PHE A 254 23.91 -28.32 -0.88
C PHE A 254 24.98 -29.43 -0.70
N THR A 255 26.24 -29.04 -0.81
CA THR A 255 27.37 -29.98 -0.75
C THR A 255 27.62 -30.55 0.63
N ASN A 256 27.24 -29.81 1.70
CA ASN A 256 27.42 -30.22 3.08
C ASN A 256 26.18 -29.89 3.90
N GLU A 257 25.78 -30.79 4.78
CA GLU A 257 24.75 -30.56 5.79
C GLU A 257 25.34 -29.77 6.95
N LEU A 258 25.01 -28.49 7.05
CA LEU A 258 25.44 -27.61 8.13
C LEU A 258 24.24 -27.16 8.94
N GLN A 259 24.42 -27.08 10.25
CA GLN A 259 23.44 -26.40 11.08
C GLN A 259 23.55 -24.89 10.89
N THR A 260 22.44 -24.26 10.59
CA THR A 260 22.34 -22.81 10.40
C THR A 260 21.35 -22.23 11.40
N VAL A 261 21.59 -20.99 11.79
CA VAL A 261 20.63 -20.18 12.54
C VAL A 261 20.07 -19.13 11.60
N SER A 262 18.78 -18.94 11.63
CA SER A 262 18.09 -17.89 10.88
C SER A 262 17.12 -17.15 11.79
N ALA A 263 16.51 -16.07 11.30
CA ALA A 263 15.48 -15.34 12.03
C ALA A 263 14.33 -16.24 12.52
N ILE A 264 14.08 -17.36 11.86
CA ILE A 264 13.03 -18.31 12.24
C ILE A 264 13.52 -19.53 13.00
N GLY A 265 14.81 -19.57 13.36
CA GLY A 265 15.41 -20.56 14.26
C GLY A 265 16.50 -21.43 13.66
N LEU A 266 16.81 -22.54 14.33
CA LEU A 266 17.78 -23.53 13.93
C LEU A 266 17.23 -24.37 12.77
N ALA A 267 18.04 -24.59 11.75
CA ALA A 267 17.74 -25.49 10.65
C ALA A 267 19.02 -26.21 10.22
N THR A 268 18.91 -27.44 9.77
CA THR A 268 19.98 -28.11 9.05
C THR A 268 19.78 -27.90 7.56
N LEU A 269 20.84 -27.54 6.84
CA LEU A 269 20.79 -27.45 5.40
C LEU A 269 20.54 -28.85 4.84
N PRO A 270 19.49 -29.07 4.06
CA PRO A 270 19.27 -30.35 3.39
C PRO A 270 20.32 -30.57 2.30
N SER A 271 20.66 -31.83 2.01
CA SER A 271 21.41 -32.14 0.80
C SER A 271 20.60 -31.85 -0.46
N ASP A 272 19.31 -32.14 -0.41
CA ASP A 272 18.36 -31.81 -1.49
C ASP A 272 17.07 -31.25 -0.92
N ASP A 273 16.62 -30.12 -1.49
CA ASP A 273 15.36 -29.47 -1.15
C ASP A 273 14.50 -29.39 -2.43
N ILE A 274 13.32 -29.99 -2.41
CA ILE A 274 12.37 -29.97 -3.52
C ILE A 274 11.11 -29.23 -3.04
N THR A 275 10.79 -28.17 -3.73
CA THR A 275 9.61 -27.34 -3.44
C THR A 275 8.56 -27.54 -4.53
N VAL A 276 7.31 -27.74 -4.13
CA VAL A 276 6.13 -27.68 -4.99
C VAL A 276 5.14 -26.72 -4.39
N GLY A 277 4.74 -25.71 -5.15
CA GLY A 277 3.86 -24.65 -4.65
C GLY A 277 2.69 -24.34 -5.58
N TYR A 278 1.64 -23.84 -4.95
CA TYR A 278 0.52 -23.20 -5.61
C TYR A 278 0.29 -21.83 -4.98
N HIS A 279 0.14 -20.83 -5.82
CA HIS A 279 -0.06 -19.44 -5.40
C HIS A 279 -1.26 -18.85 -6.15
N ARG A 280 -2.14 -18.20 -5.43
CA ARG A 280 -3.23 -17.42 -5.97
C ARG A 280 -3.09 -15.97 -5.51
N LEU A 281 -2.97 -15.07 -6.48
CA LEU A 281 -2.79 -13.64 -6.24
C LEU A 281 -3.98 -12.87 -6.81
N MET A 282 -4.85 -12.34 -5.94
CA MET A 282 -5.95 -11.46 -6.32
C MET A 282 -5.54 -10.02 -6.03
N PRO A 283 -5.28 -9.19 -7.06
CA PRO A 283 -4.84 -7.82 -6.87
C PRO A 283 -5.78 -7.04 -5.98
N LEU A 284 -5.23 -6.26 -5.03
CA LEU A 284 -5.96 -5.39 -4.11
C LEU A 284 -7.08 -6.09 -3.30
N SER A 285 -7.05 -7.40 -3.21
CA SER A 285 -8.04 -8.19 -2.48
C SER A 285 -7.36 -9.17 -1.53
N TYR A 286 -6.93 -10.31 -2.03
CA TYR A 286 -6.27 -11.32 -1.22
C TYR A 286 -5.19 -12.08 -2.01
N ALA A 287 -4.29 -12.72 -1.28
CA ALA A 287 -3.39 -13.73 -1.81
C ALA A 287 -3.49 -14.98 -0.96
N PHE A 288 -3.29 -16.12 -1.59
CA PHE A 288 -3.21 -17.42 -0.95
C PHE A 288 -2.01 -18.20 -1.50
N SER A 289 -1.32 -18.93 -0.65
CA SER A 289 -0.24 -19.84 -1.04
C SER A 289 -0.34 -21.16 -0.30
N LEU A 290 -0.02 -22.24 -0.98
CA LEU A 290 0.18 -23.55 -0.40
C LEU A 290 1.46 -24.14 -1.01
N VAL A 291 2.43 -24.41 -0.16
CA VAL A 291 3.74 -24.90 -0.57
C VAL A 291 4.09 -26.17 0.19
N TYR A 292 4.56 -27.15 -0.52
CA TYR A 292 5.13 -28.37 0.03
C TYR A 292 6.62 -28.40 -0.26
N ASP A 293 7.43 -28.64 0.80
CA ASP A 293 8.86 -28.83 0.69
C ASP A 293 9.24 -30.25 1.15
N TYR A 294 9.97 -30.95 0.30
CA TYR A 294 10.68 -32.17 0.62
C TYR A 294 12.14 -31.83 0.87
N ARG A 295 12.70 -32.25 2.01
CA ARG A 295 14.07 -32.05 2.37
C ARG A 295 14.75 -33.37 2.61
N GLY A 296 15.62 -33.78 1.66
CA GLY A 296 16.47 -34.93 1.76
C GLY A 296 17.74 -34.58 2.53
N HIS A 297 18.13 -35.45 3.47
CA HIS A 297 19.37 -35.33 4.21
C HIS A 297 20.20 -36.58 3.99
N ALA A 298 21.55 -36.46 3.93
CA ALA A 298 22.45 -37.60 3.82
C ALA A 298 22.61 -38.33 5.17
N SER A 299 22.56 -37.57 6.27
CA SER A 299 22.85 -38.08 7.63
C SER A 299 21.62 -38.04 8.57
N LEU A 300 20.56 -37.32 8.23
CA LEU A 300 19.36 -37.16 9.03
C LEU A 300 18.13 -37.75 8.34
N PRO A 301 17.05 -38.05 9.06
CA PRO A 301 15.78 -38.40 8.43
C PRO A 301 15.25 -37.28 7.51
N THR A 302 14.58 -37.68 6.44
CA THR A 302 13.93 -36.75 5.53
C THR A 302 12.85 -35.94 6.22
N GLU A 303 12.69 -34.68 5.84
CA GLU A 303 11.68 -33.77 6.34
C GLU A 303 10.66 -33.44 5.26
N HIS A 304 9.41 -33.32 5.67
CA HIS A 304 8.30 -32.90 4.82
C HIS A 304 7.66 -31.68 5.46
N TRP A 305 7.52 -30.60 4.73
CA TRP A 305 6.92 -29.39 5.22
C TRP A 305 5.72 -28.98 4.37
N ILE A 306 4.65 -28.54 5.02
CA ILE A 306 3.52 -27.88 4.38
C ILE A 306 3.43 -26.46 4.93
N ASP A 307 3.42 -25.49 4.03
CA ASP A 307 3.33 -24.06 4.32
C ASP A 307 2.05 -23.50 3.68
N GLY A 308 1.13 -23.00 4.48
CA GLY A 308 -0.05 -22.26 4.04
C GLY A 308 0.07 -20.78 4.37
N GLY A 309 -0.21 -19.91 3.42
CA GLY A 309 -0.16 -18.46 3.60
C GLY A 309 -1.38 -17.77 3.04
N VAL A 310 -1.79 -16.70 3.70
CA VAL A 310 -2.85 -15.80 3.25
C VAL A 310 -2.41 -14.36 3.41
N ALA A 311 -2.92 -13.47 2.58
CA ALA A 311 -2.78 -12.04 2.74
C ALA A 311 -4.06 -11.33 2.30
N PHE A 312 -4.39 -10.23 2.96
CA PHE A 312 -5.56 -9.41 2.66
C PHE A 312 -5.14 -7.95 2.60
N TYR A 313 -5.63 -7.24 1.58
CA TYR A 313 -5.52 -5.80 1.51
C TYR A 313 -6.62 -5.18 2.40
N LEU A 314 -6.20 -4.53 3.51
CA LEU A 314 -7.09 -3.83 4.43
C LEU A 314 -7.48 -2.46 3.86
N THR A 315 -6.54 -1.85 3.16
CA THR A 315 -6.70 -0.63 2.38
C THR A 315 -5.82 -0.75 1.12
N ASP A 316 -5.83 0.25 0.25
CA ASP A 316 -4.93 0.32 -0.92
C ASP A 316 -3.43 0.45 -0.55
N TRP A 317 -3.12 0.94 0.64
CA TRP A 317 -1.75 1.13 1.14
C TRP A 317 -1.36 0.18 2.28
N LEU A 318 -2.30 -0.59 2.86
CA LEU A 318 -2.05 -1.47 4.02
C LEU A 318 -2.51 -2.90 3.73
N ARG A 319 -1.61 -3.85 3.90
CA ARG A 319 -1.84 -5.28 3.74
C ARG A 319 -1.50 -6.03 5.02
N TRP A 320 -2.43 -6.85 5.50
CA TRP A 320 -2.17 -7.86 6.50
C TRP A 320 -1.83 -9.19 5.82
N PHE A 321 -0.92 -9.96 6.42
CA PHE A 321 -0.65 -11.32 6.00
C PHE A 321 -0.42 -12.24 7.20
N GLY A 322 -0.68 -13.53 6.99
CA GLY A 322 -0.45 -14.57 7.97
C GLY A 322 -0.15 -15.91 7.31
N GLY A 323 0.47 -16.81 8.03
CA GLY A 323 0.77 -18.13 7.53
C GLY A 323 1.10 -19.11 8.63
N TYR A 324 0.96 -20.38 8.28
CA TYR A 324 1.26 -21.52 9.11
C TYR A 324 2.09 -22.55 8.33
N ARG A 325 3.17 -23.00 8.92
CA ARG A 325 4.03 -24.03 8.37
C ARG A 325 4.18 -25.15 9.38
N GLN A 326 4.05 -26.40 8.93
CA GLN A 326 4.14 -27.59 9.74
C GLN A 326 5.10 -28.60 9.13
N ALA A 327 5.99 -29.13 9.95
CA ALA A 327 6.83 -30.27 9.59
C ALA A 327 6.10 -31.60 9.88
N PHE A 328 6.31 -32.57 9.03
CA PHE A 328 5.84 -33.95 9.16
C PHE A 328 7.01 -34.92 8.88
N GLY A 329 6.95 -36.12 9.46
CA GLY A 329 7.92 -37.17 9.24
C GLY A 329 8.70 -37.53 10.51
N ALA A 330 9.71 -38.38 10.35
CA ALA A 330 10.54 -38.90 11.44
C ALA A 330 11.58 -37.88 11.97
N SER A 331 11.46 -36.61 11.60
CA SER A 331 12.37 -35.59 12.03
C SER A 331 12.29 -35.38 13.54
N GLN A 332 13.44 -35.14 14.15
CA GLN A 332 13.51 -34.65 15.52
C GLN A 332 12.84 -33.28 15.70
N TYR A 333 12.42 -32.69 14.60
CA TYR A 333 11.82 -31.37 14.46
C TYR A 333 10.37 -31.47 13.99
N ASN A 334 9.45 -31.90 14.85
CA ASN A 334 8.04 -31.62 14.65
C ASN A 334 7.77 -30.12 14.80
N GLY A 335 8.53 -29.33 14.01
CA GLY A 335 8.51 -27.88 14.12
C GLY A 335 7.24 -27.30 13.50
N ARG A 336 6.70 -26.30 14.13
CA ARG A 336 5.68 -25.43 13.53
C ARG A 336 6.21 -24.00 13.47
N LEU A 337 5.76 -23.27 12.46
CA LEU A 337 6.03 -21.85 12.33
C LEU A 337 4.72 -21.13 12.05
N ILE A 338 4.40 -20.17 12.90
CA ILE A 338 3.32 -19.22 12.66
C ILE A 338 3.97 -17.89 12.29
N ARG A 339 3.46 -17.23 11.27
CA ARG A 339 3.85 -15.87 10.91
C ARG A 339 2.63 -14.99 10.75
N THR A 340 2.76 -13.72 11.15
CA THR A 340 1.77 -12.69 10.87
C THR A 340 2.48 -11.34 10.77
N GLY A 341 1.95 -10.46 9.96
CA GLY A 341 2.57 -9.16 9.77
C GLY A 341 1.68 -8.17 9.04
N LEU A 342 2.19 -6.97 8.98
CA LEU A 342 1.61 -5.86 8.24
C LEU A 342 2.65 -5.32 7.27
N SER A 343 2.23 -5.01 6.06
CA SER A 343 3.03 -4.31 5.06
C SER A 343 2.30 -3.03 4.67
N ALA A 344 2.98 -1.91 4.76
CA ALA A 344 2.43 -0.60 4.46
C ALA A 344 3.24 0.10 3.37
N THR A 345 2.56 0.61 2.34
CA THR A 345 3.14 1.51 1.35
C THR A 345 3.22 2.91 1.96
N ILE A 346 4.42 3.35 2.30
CA ILE A 346 4.68 4.63 2.96
C ILE A 346 4.97 5.78 1.99
N ALA A 347 5.39 5.44 0.77
CA ALA A 347 5.61 6.37 -0.33
C ALA A 347 5.52 5.60 -1.66
N PRO A 348 5.35 6.27 -2.81
CA PRO A 348 5.46 5.61 -4.10
C PRO A 348 6.75 4.81 -4.20
N ALA A 349 6.65 3.53 -4.56
CA ALA A 349 7.75 2.58 -4.66
C ALA A 349 8.46 2.19 -3.34
N TRP A 350 7.90 2.51 -2.15
CA TRP A 350 8.46 2.14 -0.86
C TRP A 350 7.45 1.45 0.04
N ASP A 351 7.75 0.22 0.44
CA ASP A 351 6.99 -0.52 1.45
C ASP A 351 7.82 -0.74 2.71
N VAL A 352 7.16 -0.69 3.86
CA VAL A 352 7.70 -1.13 5.14
C VAL A 352 6.88 -2.30 5.63
N THR A 353 7.55 -3.37 6.04
CA THR A 353 6.90 -4.59 6.53
C THR A 353 7.38 -4.92 7.93
N ALA A 354 6.47 -5.21 8.84
CA ALA A 354 6.75 -5.74 10.16
C ALA A 354 6.13 -7.13 10.27
N THR A 355 6.94 -8.13 10.61
CA THR A 355 6.52 -9.54 10.72
C THR A 355 6.88 -10.10 12.08
N ALA A 356 5.93 -10.74 12.72
CA ALA A 356 6.15 -11.57 13.90
C ALA A 356 6.13 -13.04 13.48
N TYR A 357 7.17 -13.76 13.89
CA TYR A 357 7.26 -15.20 13.75
C TYR A 357 7.19 -15.84 15.13
N ASN A 358 6.43 -16.92 15.23
CA ASN A 358 6.49 -17.83 16.37
C ASN A 358 6.85 -19.22 15.86
N SER A 359 8.07 -19.65 16.13
CA SER A 359 8.54 -20.99 15.78
C SER A 359 8.62 -21.86 17.01
N GLN A 360 8.08 -23.07 16.92
CA GLN A 360 8.29 -24.11 17.93
C GLN A 360 9.42 -25.00 17.46
N GLN A 361 10.49 -25.05 18.23
CA GLN A 361 11.67 -25.81 17.88
C GLN A 361 12.20 -26.60 19.09
N ALA A 362 12.85 -27.72 18.83
CA ALA A 362 13.60 -28.44 19.84
C ALA A 362 14.96 -27.76 20.03
N ILE A 363 15.09 -26.98 21.09
CA ILE A 363 16.36 -26.39 21.50
C ILE A 363 16.82 -27.18 22.73
N PHE A 364 18.02 -27.79 22.67
CA PHE A 364 18.60 -28.58 23.77
C PHE A 364 17.65 -29.66 24.33
N ASN A 365 16.99 -30.42 23.44
CA ASN A 365 15.99 -31.45 23.76
C ASN A 365 14.71 -30.98 24.46
N ASN A 366 14.46 -29.68 24.52
CA ASN A 366 13.20 -29.10 24.97
C ASN A 366 12.53 -28.31 23.84
N TYR A 367 11.22 -28.50 23.70
CA TYR A 367 10.45 -27.67 22.77
C TYR A 367 10.28 -26.27 23.35
N GLN A 368 10.79 -25.28 22.65
CA GLN A 368 10.64 -23.87 23.01
C GLN A 368 9.93 -23.11 21.91
N ASN A 369 9.14 -22.13 22.32
CA ASN A 369 8.54 -21.17 21.39
C ASN A 369 9.49 -19.99 21.22
N LEU A 370 10.05 -19.86 20.05
CA LEU A 370 10.92 -18.73 19.70
C LEU A 370 10.06 -17.65 19.01
N TRP A 371 10.07 -16.47 19.59
CA TRP A 371 9.50 -15.28 18.94
C TRP A 371 10.62 -14.52 18.23
N THR A 372 10.34 -14.11 17.00
CA THR A 372 11.24 -13.28 16.20
C THR A 372 10.43 -12.16 15.56
N TRP A 373 10.95 -10.97 15.64
CA TRP A 373 10.41 -9.79 15.01
C TRP A 373 11.31 -9.41 13.85
N VAL A 374 10.73 -9.23 12.65
CA VAL A 374 11.45 -8.86 11.45
C VAL A 374 10.87 -7.58 10.88
N PHE A 375 11.75 -6.65 10.55
CA PHE A 375 11.40 -5.38 9.92
C PHE A 375 12.12 -5.26 8.60
N ASP A 376 11.36 -5.04 7.53
CA ASP A 376 11.86 -4.93 6.17
C ASP A 376 11.50 -3.57 5.58
N VAL A 377 12.41 -3.02 4.80
CA VAL A 377 12.16 -1.91 3.89
C VAL A 377 12.37 -2.42 2.47
N THR A 378 11.37 -2.22 1.63
CA THR A 378 11.38 -2.64 0.23
C THR A 378 11.28 -1.43 -0.68
N HIS A 379 12.15 -1.36 -1.66
CA HIS A 379 12.11 -0.37 -2.74
C HIS A 379 11.83 -1.05 -4.07
N TYR A 380 10.85 -0.53 -4.81
CA TYR A 380 10.52 -0.92 -6.17
C TYR A 380 10.99 0.16 -7.14
N GLY A 381 11.93 -0.17 -8.00
CA GLY A 381 12.44 0.75 -9.01
C GLY A 381 11.93 0.40 -10.42
N PRO A 382 12.34 1.19 -11.43
CA PRO A 382 11.97 0.94 -12.82
C PRO A 382 12.52 -0.38 -13.32
N ARG A 383 11.87 -0.95 -14.36
CA ARG A 383 12.25 -2.24 -14.98
C ARG A 383 12.32 -3.40 -14.00
N ASN A 384 11.46 -3.40 -12.96
CA ASN A 384 11.42 -4.45 -11.92
C ASN A 384 12.65 -4.53 -11.01
N LEU A 385 13.35 -3.43 -10.84
CA LEU A 385 14.31 -3.30 -9.76
C LEU A 385 13.60 -3.54 -8.42
N LEU A 386 14.12 -4.47 -7.64
CA LEU A 386 13.67 -4.73 -6.27
C LEU A 386 14.87 -4.68 -5.34
N LEU A 387 14.77 -3.88 -4.30
CA LEU A 387 15.75 -3.84 -3.21
C LEU A 387 15.01 -4.08 -1.90
N VAL A 388 15.48 -5.00 -1.10
CA VAL A 388 14.96 -5.26 0.26
C VAL A 388 16.12 -5.22 1.21
N ALA A 389 15.95 -4.57 2.35
CA ALA A 389 16.86 -4.64 3.48
C ALA A 389 16.04 -4.83 4.76
N GLY A 390 16.49 -5.69 5.63
CA GLY A 390 15.76 -5.99 6.84
C GLY A 390 16.63 -6.42 7.99
N VAL A 391 16.03 -6.35 9.17
CA VAL A 391 16.62 -6.79 10.45
C VAL A 391 15.60 -7.66 11.19
N GLY A 392 16.07 -8.80 11.67
CA GLY A 392 15.33 -9.68 12.56
C GLY A 392 15.93 -9.65 13.97
N TYR A 393 15.09 -9.77 14.99
CA TYR A 393 15.53 -9.90 16.38
C TYR A 393 14.74 -10.99 17.10
N SER A 394 15.46 -11.89 17.73
CA SER A 394 14.93 -13.02 18.52
C SER A 394 15.35 -12.90 19.98
N PRO A 395 14.49 -12.35 20.85
CA PRO A 395 14.86 -12.03 22.25
C PRO A 395 15.31 -13.25 23.06
N LEU A 396 14.71 -14.43 22.85
CA LEU A 396 15.01 -15.62 23.66
C LEU A 396 16.45 -16.11 23.52
N ILE A 397 17.03 -15.92 22.32
CA ILE A 397 18.37 -16.36 21.97
C ILE A 397 19.33 -15.19 21.72
N ASP A 398 18.88 -13.97 21.97
CA ASP A 398 19.60 -12.70 21.74
C ASP A 398 20.27 -12.66 20.35
N ASN A 399 19.48 -13.00 19.35
CA ASN A 399 19.94 -13.10 17.96
C ASN A 399 19.50 -11.91 17.15
N ILE A 400 20.44 -11.31 16.41
CA ILE A 400 20.18 -10.32 15.37
C ILE A 400 20.47 -10.97 14.03
N ASP A 401 19.51 -10.85 13.11
CA ASP A 401 19.57 -11.34 11.74
C ASP A 401 19.50 -10.15 10.79
N LEU A 402 20.52 -9.95 9.98
CA LEU A 402 20.56 -8.91 8.96
C LEU A 402 20.39 -9.57 7.60
N HIS A 403 19.52 -9.04 6.77
CA HIS A 403 19.35 -9.58 5.44
C HIS A 403 19.10 -8.48 4.40
N ALA A 404 19.52 -8.77 3.19
CA ALA A 404 19.30 -7.93 2.03
C ALA A 404 19.03 -8.78 0.80
N ARG A 405 18.18 -8.27 -0.09
CA ARG A 405 17.88 -8.87 -1.38
C ARG A 405 17.86 -7.81 -2.45
N ALA A 406 18.46 -8.09 -3.59
CA ALA A 406 18.41 -7.26 -4.76
C ALA A 406 18.00 -8.10 -5.98
N ILE A 407 17.08 -7.57 -6.79
CA ILE A 407 16.79 -8.05 -8.14
C ILE A 407 17.10 -6.89 -9.08
N LEU A 408 18.17 -7.03 -9.83
CA LEU A 408 18.75 -5.99 -10.68
C LEU A 408 18.46 -6.34 -12.14
N PRO A 409 17.59 -5.63 -12.84
CA PRO A 409 17.34 -5.88 -14.25
C PRO A 409 18.60 -5.60 -15.07
N VAL A 410 19.07 -6.60 -15.83
CA VAL A 410 20.23 -6.48 -16.70
C VAL A 410 19.84 -6.47 -18.18
N ALA A 411 18.67 -7.04 -18.50
CA ALA A 411 18.04 -6.99 -19.83
C ALA A 411 16.51 -7.09 -19.65
N ASP A 412 15.74 -6.94 -20.72
CA ASP A 412 14.26 -6.89 -20.68
C ASP A 412 13.62 -8.11 -19.97
N ARG A 413 14.26 -9.27 -20.05
CA ARG A 413 13.72 -10.51 -19.47
C ARG A 413 14.71 -11.23 -18.57
N ILE A 414 15.78 -10.54 -18.20
CA ILE A 414 16.86 -11.13 -17.39
C ILE A 414 17.20 -10.15 -16.25
N ALA A 415 17.21 -10.64 -15.03
CA ALA A 415 17.66 -9.91 -13.86
C ALA A 415 18.73 -10.70 -13.10
N LEU A 416 19.70 -10.00 -12.54
CA LEU A 416 20.64 -10.53 -11.55
C LEU A 416 19.94 -10.54 -10.20
N GLN A 417 19.96 -11.65 -9.52
CA GLN A 417 19.42 -11.81 -8.16
C GLN A 417 20.57 -11.98 -7.19
N LEU A 418 20.57 -11.16 -6.13
CA LEU A 418 21.52 -11.24 -5.02
C LEU A 418 20.76 -11.31 -3.72
N ILE A 419 21.13 -12.22 -2.83
CA ILE A 419 20.58 -12.34 -1.48
C ILE A 419 21.76 -12.52 -0.54
N ALA A 420 21.77 -11.74 0.54
CA ALA A 420 22.74 -11.88 1.62
C ALA A 420 21.99 -11.91 2.94
N ALA A 421 22.42 -12.76 3.86
CA ALA A 421 21.94 -12.78 5.23
C ALA A 421 23.11 -13.08 6.18
N HIS A 422 23.09 -12.47 7.35
CA HIS A 422 24.07 -12.65 8.39
C HIS A 422 23.39 -12.73 9.76
N ASN A 423 23.83 -13.66 10.57
CA ASN A 423 23.29 -13.93 11.88
C ASN A 423 24.33 -13.70 12.97
N SER A 424 23.95 -13.06 14.08
CA SER A 424 24.90 -12.64 15.11
C SER A 424 25.37 -13.76 16.06
N ILE A 425 24.58 -14.82 16.26
CA ILE A 425 24.92 -15.88 17.23
C ILE A 425 26.10 -16.72 16.77
N ASN A 426 26.01 -17.27 15.56
CA ASN A 426 27.03 -18.19 15.02
C ASN A 426 27.90 -17.54 13.95
N ALA A 427 27.75 -16.23 13.74
CA ALA A 427 28.35 -15.52 12.62
C ALA A 427 28.03 -16.20 11.25
N ASP A 428 26.87 -16.85 11.17
CA ASP A 428 26.45 -17.54 9.96
C ASP A 428 26.20 -16.52 8.86
N THR A 429 26.79 -16.75 7.71
CA THR A 429 26.62 -15.87 6.55
C THR A 429 26.12 -16.71 5.36
N ARG A 430 25.04 -16.26 4.75
CA ARG A 430 24.52 -16.83 3.51
C ARG A 430 24.59 -15.79 2.41
N VAL A 431 25.14 -16.18 1.28
CA VAL A 431 25.12 -15.39 0.05
C VAL A 431 24.56 -16.26 -1.06
N THR A 432 23.57 -15.73 -1.79
CA THR A 432 23.01 -16.36 -2.97
C THR A 432 23.12 -15.40 -4.13
N ALA A 433 23.63 -15.85 -5.25
CA ALA A 433 23.70 -15.10 -6.48
C ALA A 433 23.14 -15.95 -7.62
N GLY A 434 22.42 -15.35 -8.54
CA GLY A 434 21.82 -16.06 -9.65
C GLY A 434 21.14 -15.15 -10.65
N PHE A 435 20.54 -15.79 -11.64
CA PHE A 435 19.81 -15.09 -12.68
C PHE A 435 18.33 -15.46 -12.62
N ARG A 436 17.50 -14.47 -12.84
CA ARG A 436 16.07 -14.59 -13.04
C ARG A 436 15.76 -14.39 -14.51
N PHE A 437 15.07 -15.33 -15.10
CA PHE A 437 14.53 -15.27 -16.46
C PHE A 437 13.01 -15.18 -16.37
N THR A 438 12.42 -14.32 -17.21
CA THR A 438 10.96 -14.10 -17.21
C THR A 438 10.46 -14.02 -18.65
N TRP A 439 9.32 -14.64 -18.98
CA TRP A 439 8.71 -14.61 -20.31
C TRP A 439 7.20 -14.92 -20.31
#